data_0b124b6d608e9a18a4dad3c9e696c8ec
#
_entry.id   0b124b6d608e9a18a4dad3c9e696c8ec
#
_cell.length_a   1.000
_cell.length_b   1.000
_cell.length_c   1.000
_cell.angle_alpha   90.00
_cell.angle_beta   90.00
_cell.angle_gamma   90.00
#
_symmetry.space_group_name_H-M   'P 1'
#
loop_
_entity.id
_entity.type
_entity.pdbx_description
1 polymer ?
#
loop_
_entity_poly.entity_id
_entity_poly.type
_entity_poly.pdbx_seq_one_letter_code
_entity_poly.pdbx_strand_id
1 'polypeptide(L)'
;MNAIEIRGLSKRFGSKQAVDNLNMTVPEGAIYGFIGENGSGKSTTEKMICGLLHPTSGSIQLYGKDHNDDEIRSRIGVLIEAPGCFPDCSVWNNMMIQAANLEIKNPEQEIAKVLKTVRMEGAASNKFKNCSLGMKQRIGIAMALLGNPRLLVLDEPINGLDADGMRIMREVLTDITQNYHCTVLISSHILGELEKIATHYGIIRHGRMIREMTAEELEADCPTYIALRTGEGSKIKLLLKGKYDRVEEEEDGTIRIYDDVKSEDVVAYLYEKGVTVSEIWTAKIGLEEYYIELMGGKKQ
;
A
#
# COMPACT_ATOMS: atom_id res chain seq x y z
N MET A 1 19.52 7.65 1.05
CA MET A 1 19.15 8.73 0.09
C MET A 1 17.63 8.69 -0.07
N ASN A 2 16.98 9.84 -0.41
CA ASN A 2 15.55 9.82 -0.70
C ASN A 2 15.33 9.55 -2.19
N ALA A 3 14.44 8.61 -2.51
CA ALA A 3 14.00 8.37 -3.88
C ALA A 3 13.03 9.46 -4.35
N ILE A 4 12.13 9.90 -3.46
CA ILE A 4 11.19 10.99 -3.72
C ILE A 4 11.26 11.97 -2.55
N GLU A 5 11.33 13.26 -2.86
CA GLU A 5 11.19 14.34 -1.89
C GLU A 5 10.25 15.40 -2.45
N ILE A 6 9.13 15.62 -1.77
CA ILE A 6 8.09 16.59 -2.14
C ILE A 6 8.01 17.67 -1.08
N ARG A 7 8.02 18.94 -1.51
CA ARG A 7 7.92 20.09 -0.63
C ARG A 7 6.85 21.08 -1.10
N GLY A 8 5.85 21.29 -0.26
CA GLY A 8 4.78 22.27 -0.47
C GLY A 8 3.98 22.08 -1.74
N LEU A 9 3.86 20.83 -2.22
CA LEU A 9 3.25 20.50 -3.50
C LEU A 9 1.76 20.80 -3.49
N SER A 10 1.31 21.54 -4.50
CA SER A 10 -0.09 21.88 -4.64
C SER A 10 -0.55 21.72 -6.09
N LYS A 11 -1.80 21.25 -6.25
CA LYS A 11 -2.46 21.18 -7.56
C LYS A 11 -3.90 21.64 -7.48
N ARG A 12 -4.21 22.61 -8.33
CA ARG A 12 -5.55 23.17 -8.45
C ARG A 12 -6.11 22.97 -9.85
N PHE A 13 -7.36 22.54 -9.95
CA PHE A 13 -8.13 22.43 -11.19
C PHE A 13 -9.32 23.37 -11.09
N GLY A 14 -9.23 24.52 -11.74
CA GLY A 14 -10.24 25.58 -11.61
C GLY A 14 -10.42 25.98 -10.14
N SER A 15 -11.60 25.76 -9.57
CA SER A 15 -11.90 26.04 -8.16
C SER A 15 -11.53 24.89 -7.22
N LYS A 16 -11.30 23.67 -7.72
CA LYS A 16 -11.03 22.49 -6.91
C LYS A 16 -9.55 22.38 -6.58
N GLN A 17 -9.20 22.40 -5.28
CA GLN A 17 -7.88 22.05 -4.77
C GLN A 17 -7.80 20.52 -4.65
N ALA A 18 -6.97 19.90 -5.48
CA ALA A 18 -6.81 18.44 -5.49
C ALA A 18 -5.66 17.96 -4.59
N VAL A 19 -4.57 18.75 -4.54
CA VAL A 19 -3.43 18.56 -3.64
C VAL A 19 -3.11 19.93 -3.03
N ASP A 20 -2.89 19.97 -1.70
CA ASP A 20 -2.76 21.21 -0.95
C ASP A 20 -1.59 21.13 0.03
N ASN A 21 -0.49 21.82 -0.32
CA ASN A 21 0.72 21.94 0.48
C ASN A 21 1.26 20.58 0.97
N LEU A 22 1.26 19.56 0.08
CA LEU A 22 1.72 18.22 0.39
C LEU A 22 3.23 18.21 0.57
N ASN A 23 3.70 17.61 1.66
CA ASN A 23 5.09 17.23 1.86
C ASN A 23 5.15 15.71 1.98
N MET A 24 6.14 15.06 1.35
CA MET A 24 6.29 13.61 1.34
C MET A 24 7.75 13.23 1.13
N THR A 25 8.21 12.20 1.85
CA THR A 25 9.56 11.68 1.71
C THR A 25 9.55 10.17 1.56
N VAL A 26 10.03 9.67 0.42
CA VAL A 26 10.14 8.23 0.17
C VAL A 26 11.62 7.84 0.18
N PRO A 27 12.07 7.00 1.13
CA PRO A 27 13.44 6.51 1.16
C PRO A 27 13.75 5.59 -0.02
N GLU A 28 15.00 5.58 -0.47
CA GLU A 28 15.48 4.64 -1.48
C GLU A 28 15.38 3.19 -0.98
N GLY A 29 14.90 2.29 -1.83
CA GLY A 29 14.70 0.86 -1.53
C GLY A 29 13.43 0.57 -0.71
N ALA A 30 12.63 1.57 -0.36
CA ALA A 30 11.38 1.37 0.35
C ALA A 30 10.25 0.82 -0.54
N ILE A 31 9.34 0.06 0.06
CA ILE A 31 7.97 -0.08 -0.43
C ILE A 31 7.14 0.94 0.36
N TYR A 32 6.74 2.01 -0.29
CA TYR A 32 6.00 3.10 0.32
C TYR A 32 4.52 3.01 -0.02
N GLY A 33 3.68 2.73 0.98
CA GLY A 33 2.23 2.69 0.87
C GLY A 33 1.62 4.09 0.94
N PHE A 34 1.06 4.58 -0.16
CA PHE A 34 0.37 5.86 -0.22
C PHE A 34 -1.14 5.66 -0.06
N ILE A 35 -1.65 5.97 1.13
CA ILE A 35 -2.97 5.58 1.63
C ILE A 35 -3.93 6.76 1.64
N GLY A 36 -5.17 6.54 1.22
CA GLY A 36 -6.22 7.55 1.31
C GLY A 36 -7.47 7.13 0.55
N GLU A 37 -8.59 7.77 0.88
CA GLU A 37 -9.88 7.56 0.20
C GLU A 37 -9.82 7.93 -1.28
N ASN A 38 -10.81 7.49 -2.05
CA ASN A 38 -10.97 7.93 -3.43
C ASN A 38 -11.17 9.45 -3.50
N GLY A 39 -10.40 10.11 -4.37
CA GLY A 39 -10.43 11.57 -4.48
C GLY A 39 -9.59 12.31 -3.44
N SER A 40 -8.83 11.64 -2.58
CA SER A 40 -7.94 12.27 -1.58
C SER A 40 -6.72 12.99 -2.20
N GLY A 41 -6.40 12.72 -3.48
CA GLY A 41 -5.27 13.34 -4.18
C GLY A 41 -4.15 12.39 -4.58
N LYS A 42 -4.22 11.08 -4.29
CA LYS A 42 -3.19 10.07 -4.59
C LYS A 42 -2.77 10.09 -6.07
N SER A 43 -3.67 9.69 -6.97
CA SER A 43 -3.35 9.61 -8.41
C SER A 43 -2.94 10.96 -9.01
N THR A 44 -3.44 12.08 -8.45
CA THR A 44 -3.00 13.43 -8.86
C THR A 44 -1.53 13.65 -8.46
N THR A 45 -1.14 13.25 -7.26
CA THR A 45 0.24 13.35 -6.76
C THR A 45 1.16 12.44 -7.57
N GLU A 46 0.76 11.18 -7.81
CA GLU A 46 1.52 10.22 -8.62
C GLU A 46 1.74 10.72 -10.05
N LYS A 47 0.71 11.29 -10.69
CA LYS A 47 0.84 11.91 -12.02
C LYS A 47 1.82 13.09 -12.02
N MET A 48 1.88 13.87 -10.94
CA MET A 48 2.86 14.96 -10.82
C MET A 48 4.28 14.41 -10.61
N ILE A 49 4.46 13.37 -9.78
CA ILE A 49 5.76 12.70 -9.59
C ILE A 49 6.30 12.18 -10.92
N CYS A 50 5.43 11.57 -11.74
CA CYS A 50 5.79 11.01 -13.05
C CYS A 50 5.93 12.06 -14.16
N GLY A 51 5.73 13.35 -13.88
CA GLY A 51 5.77 14.42 -14.88
C GLY A 51 4.62 14.39 -15.89
N LEU A 52 3.56 13.60 -15.64
CA LEU A 52 2.35 13.55 -16.46
C LEU A 52 1.41 14.72 -16.19
N LEU A 53 1.64 15.44 -15.10
CA LEU A 53 0.85 16.59 -14.67
C LEU A 53 1.76 17.61 -14.00
N HIS A 54 1.67 18.88 -14.44
CA HIS A 54 2.43 19.95 -13.79
C HIS A 54 1.78 20.40 -12.48
N PRO A 55 2.55 20.57 -11.40
CA PRO A 55 2.06 21.17 -10.17
C PRO A 55 1.66 22.63 -10.37
N THR A 56 0.78 23.15 -9.50
CA THR A 56 0.46 24.58 -9.44
C THR A 56 1.54 25.32 -8.66
N SER A 57 2.08 24.70 -7.61
CA SER A 57 3.20 25.21 -6.79
C SER A 57 3.88 24.06 -6.05
N GLY A 58 5.02 24.37 -5.43
CA GLY A 58 5.86 23.39 -4.73
C GLY A 58 6.89 22.77 -5.64
N SER A 59 7.62 21.77 -5.12
CA SER A 59 8.70 21.09 -5.84
C SER A 59 8.70 19.60 -5.60
N ILE A 60 9.20 18.85 -6.57
CA ILE A 60 9.40 17.41 -6.53
C ILE A 60 10.84 17.14 -6.92
N GLN A 61 11.56 16.41 -6.09
CA GLN A 61 12.89 15.89 -6.39
C GLN A 61 12.87 14.37 -6.39
N LEU A 62 13.53 13.78 -7.37
CA LEU A 62 13.73 12.34 -7.50
C LEU A 62 15.22 12.05 -7.44
N TYR A 63 15.64 11.30 -6.42
CA TYR A 63 17.07 11.03 -6.16
C TYR A 63 17.94 12.31 -6.11
N GLY A 64 17.38 13.40 -5.55
CA GLY A 64 18.04 14.69 -5.41
C GLY A 64 18.08 15.56 -6.68
N LYS A 65 17.49 15.12 -7.80
CA LYS A 65 17.33 15.87 -9.05
C LYS A 65 15.89 16.35 -9.22
N ASP A 66 15.68 17.40 -10.02
CA ASP A 66 14.33 17.83 -10.40
C ASP A 66 13.60 16.70 -11.14
N HIS A 67 12.32 16.48 -10.86
CA HIS A 67 11.51 15.42 -11.48
C HIS A 67 11.32 15.57 -13.00
N ASN A 68 11.63 16.74 -13.57
CA ASN A 68 11.63 16.98 -15.01
C ASN A 68 12.99 16.66 -15.69
N ASP A 69 14.02 16.29 -14.93
CA ASP A 69 15.30 15.86 -15.49
C ASP A 69 15.12 14.58 -16.31
N ASP A 70 15.51 14.60 -17.60
CA ASP A 70 15.26 13.51 -18.53
C ASP A 70 16.02 12.21 -18.13
N GLU A 71 17.21 12.34 -17.53
CA GLU A 71 17.97 11.17 -17.05
C GLU A 71 17.22 10.47 -15.93
N ILE A 72 16.63 11.22 -14.99
CA ILE A 72 15.89 10.59 -13.89
C ILE A 72 14.56 10.04 -14.35
N ARG A 73 13.86 10.73 -15.28
CA ARG A 73 12.59 10.27 -15.84
C ARG A 73 12.73 8.97 -16.60
N SER A 74 13.83 8.74 -17.31
CA SER A 74 14.11 7.49 -18.01
C SER A 74 14.28 6.28 -17.05
N ARG A 75 14.42 6.54 -15.74
CA ARG A 75 14.60 5.52 -14.69
C ARG A 75 13.37 5.32 -13.83
N ILE A 76 12.20 5.81 -14.26
CA ILE A 76 10.93 5.63 -13.57
C ILE A 76 10.06 4.69 -14.37
N GLY A 77 9.61 3.60 -13.74
CA GLY A 77 8.55 2.75 -14.26
C GLY A 77 7.21 3.20 -13.71
N VAL A 78 6.19 3.23 -14.56
CA VAL A 78 4.88 3.80 -14.22
C VAL A 78 3.76 2.86 -14.61
N LEU A 79 2.85 2.61 -13.67
CA LEU A 79 1.55 1.98 -13.93
C LEU A 79 0.47 2.81 -13.23
N ILE A 80 -0.15 3.71 -13.97
CA ILE A 80 -1.24 4.57 -13.50
C ILE A 80 -2.50 4.25 -14.31
N GLU A 81 -3.62 4.00 -13.62
CA GLU A 81 -4.92 3.59 -14.16
C GLU A 81 -4.89 2.20 -14.80
N ALA A 82 -4.41 2.09 -16.04
CA ALA A 82 -4.39 0.82 -16.77
C ALA A 82 -3.11 0.66 -17.61
N PRO A 83 -2.65 -0.58 -17.85
CA PRO A 83 -1.53 -0.83 -18.75
C PRO A 83 -1.84 -0.34 -20.16
N GLY A 84 -0.95 0.46 -20.74
CA GLY A 84 -1.03 0.97 -22.11
C GLY A 84 -0.72 -0.11 -23.16
N CYS A 85 -1.45 -1.23 -23.14
CA CYS A 85 -1.23 -2.37 -24.02
C CYS A 85 -2.22 -2.39 -25.21
N PHE A 86 -1.74 -2.85 -26.34
CA PHE A 86 -2.58 -3.15 -27.51
C PHE A 86 -3.36 -4.44 -27.26
N PRO A 87 -4.72 -4.40 -27.22
CA PRO A 87 -5.54 -5.55 -26.80
C PRO A 87 -5.41 -6.79 -27.69
N ASP A 88 -5.22 -6.59 -28.98
CA ASP A 88 -5.14 -7.66 -29.98
C ASP A 88 -3.72 -8.21 -30.18
N CYS A 89 -2.71 -7.55 -29.64
CA CYS A 89 -1.34 -8.04 -29.62
C CYS A 89 -1.12 -9.06 -28.50
N SER A 90 -0.15 -9.96 -28.68
CA SER A 90 0.30 -10.84 -27.62
C SER A 90 0.99 -10.04 -26.51
N VAL A 91 1.08 -10.61 -25.30
CA VAL A 91 1.87 -10.06 -24.20
C VAL A 91 3.30 -9.80 -24.65
N TRP A 92 3.92 -10.77 -25.32
CA TRP A 92 5.27 -10.65 -25.86
C TRP A 92 5.42 -9.47 -26.81
N ASN A 93 4.49 -9.31 -27.77
CA ASN A 93 4.56 -8.21 -28.73
C ASN A 93 4.36 -6.83 -28.06
N ASN A 94 3.49 -6.73 -27.06
CA ASN A 94 3.36 -5.51 -26.26
C ASN A 94 4.67 -5.17 -25.55
N MET A 95 5.33 -6.17 -24.95
CA MET A 95 6.62 -6.00 -24.31
C MET A 95 7.72 -5.61 -25.32
N MET A 96 7.72 -6.18 -26.51
CA MET A 96 8.67 -5.81 -27.60
C MET A 96 8.48 -4.35 -28.05
N ILE A 97 7.23 -3.90 -28.18
CA ILE A 97 6.93 -2.49 -28.51
C ILE A 97 7.49 -1.57 -27.44
N GLN A 98 7.26 -1.89 -26.16
CA GLN A 98 7.78 -1.09 -25.04
C GLN A 98 9.30 -1.12 -24.98
N ALA A 99 9.91 -2.27 -25.20
CA ALA A 99 11.38 -2.41 -25.23
C ALA A 99 12.01 -1.58 -26.36
N ALA A 100 11.34 -1.51 -27.51
CA ALA A 100 11.76 -0.65 -28.63
C ALA A 100 11.65 0.83 -28.28
N ASN A 101 10.56 1.25 -27.61
CA ASN A 101 10.40 2.64 -27.15
C ASN A 101 11.47 3.04 -26.13
N LEU A 102 11.96 2.09 -25.34
CA LEU A 102 13.03 2.30 -24.34
C LEU A 102 14.43 2.05 -24.90
N GLU A 103 14.57 1.76 -26.20
CA GLU A 103 15.83 1.49 -26.89
C GLU A 103 16.67 0.37 -26.23
N ILE A 104 15.99 -0.69 -25.72
CA ILE A 104 16.65 -1.79 -25.02
C ILE A 104 17.47 -2.62 -26.02
N LYS A 105 18.77 -2.77 -25.79
CA LYS A 105 19.70 -3.45 -26.70
C LYS A 105 19.44 -4.95 -26.86
N ASN A 106 19.04 -5.64 -25.78
CA ASN A 106 18.75 -7.08 -25.77
C ASN A 106 17.31 -7.33 -25.29
N PRO A 107 16.29 -6.94 -26.09
CA PRO A 107 14.90 -6.90 -25.62
C PRO A 107 14.38 -8.29 -25.25
N GLU A 108 14.71 -9.33 -25.99
CA GLU A 108 14.21 -10.69 -25.74
C GLU A 108 14.64 -11.22 -24.36
N GLN A 109 15.91 -11.02 -24.00
CA GLN A 109 16.44 -11.44 -22.70
C GLN A 109 15.81 -10.67 -21.55
N GLU A 110 15.69 -9.35 -21.71
CA GLU A 110 15.10 -8.49 -20.68
C GLU A 110 13.61 -8.79 -20.49
N ILE A 111 12.86 -8.98 -21.59
CA ILE A 111 11.44 -9.36 -21.55
C ILE A 111 11.27 -10.72 -20.85
N ALA A 112 12.07 -11.72 -21.20
CA ALA A 112 11.99 -13.03 -20.56
C ALA A 112 12.25 -12.92 -19.04
N LYS A 113 13.26 -12.12 -18.65
CA LYS A 113 13.59 -11.86 -17.25
C LYS A 113 12.43 -11.20 -16.50
N VAL A 114 11.86 -10.09 -17.01
CA VAL A 114 10.76 -9.38 -16.36
C VAL A 114 9.49 -10.22 -16.31
N LEU A 115 9.13 -10.95 -17.39
CA LEU A 115 7.98 -11.85 -17.39
C LEU A 115 8.09 -12.94 -16.33
N LYS A 116 9.30 -13.46 -16.11
CA LYS A 116 9.57 -14.42 -15.03
C LYS A 116 9.38 -13.77 -13.67
N THR A 117 9.89 -12.57 -13.45
CA THR A 117 9.72 -11.82 -12.19
C THR A 117 8.25 -11.64 -11.83
N VAL A 118 7.42 -11.26 -12.81
CA VAL A 118 5.98 -11.08 -12.58
C VAL A 118 5.16 -12.36 -12.74
N ARG A 119 5.82 -13.53 -12.93
CA ARG A 119 5.18 -14.87 -13.08
C ARG A 119 4.21 -14.92 -14.25
N MET A 120 4.62 -14.40 -15.40
CA MET A 120 3.83 -14.32 -16.63
C MET A 120 4.50 -14.96 -17.85
N GLU A 121 5.59 -15.73 -17.67
CA GLU A 121 6.28 -16.41 -18.77
C GLU A 121 5.38 -17.35 -19.58
N GLY A 122 4.48 -18.07 -18.92
CA GLY A 122 3.53 -18.97 -19.56
C GLY A 122 2.43 -18.27 -20.37
N ALA A 123 2.28 -16.96 -20.20
CA ALA A 123 1.25 -16.16 -20.89
C ALA A 123 1.82 -15.29 -22.02
N ALA A 124 3.09 -15.40 -22.35
CA ALA A 124 3.76 -14.55 -23.33
C ALA A 124 3.07 -14.54 -24.72
N SER A 125 2.53 -15.67 -25.17
CA SER A 125 1.82 -15.80 -26.44
C SER A 125 0.34 -15.39 -26.39
N ASN A 126 -0.23 -15.19 -25.19
CA ASN A 126 -1.64 -14.85 -25.04
C ASN A 126 -1.90 -13.42 -25.53
N LYS A 127 -3.04 -13.20 -26.20
CA LYS A 127 -3.50 -11.84 -26.51
C LYS A 127 -3.85 -11.11 -25.22
N PHE A 128 -3.43 -9.85 -25.09
CA PHE A 128 -3.65 -9.05 -23.88
C PHE A 128 -5.13 -8.96 -23.47
N LYS A 129 -6.04 -8.84 -24.47
CA LYS A 129 -7.49 -8.78 -24.19
C LYS A 129 -8.02 -10.02 -23.48
N ASN A 130 -7.40 -11.18 -23.66
CA ASN A 130 -7.82 -12.46 -23.09
C ASN A 130 -7.21 -12.71 -21.69
N CYS A 131 -6.37 -11.81 -21.18
CA CYS A 131 -5.79 -11.91 -19.86
C CYS A 131 -6.80 -11.50 -18.77
N SER A 132 -6.78 -12.18 -17.63
CA SER A 132 -7.55 -11.78 -16.45
C SER A 132 -7.08 -10.41 -15.92
N LEU A 133 -7.83 -9.79 -15.00
CA LEU A 133 -7.43 -8.52 -14.40
C LEU A 133 -6.06 -8.63 -13.73
N GLY A 134 -5.84 -9.64 -12.90
CA GLY A 134 -4.55 -9.86 -12.22
C GLY A 134 -3.40 -10.13 -13.19
N MET A 135 -3.65 -10.82 -14.30
CA MET A 135 -2.65 -10.95 -15.36
C MET A 135 -2.33 -9.60 -15.99
N LYS A 136 -3.35 -8.79 -16.32
CA LYS A 136 -3.17 -7.45 -16.90
C LYS A 136 -2.37 -6.52 -15.97
N GLN A 137 -2.64 -6.53 -14.67
CA GLN A 137 -1.88 -5.77 -13.70
C GLN A 137 -0.41 -6.20 -13.66
N ARG A 138 -0.13 -7.50 -13.59
CA ARG A 138 1.24 -8.03 -13.61
C ARG A 138 1.97 -7.73 -14.92
N ILE A 139 1.29 -7.77 -16.05
CA ILE A 139 1.86 -7.35 -17.34
C ILE A 139 2.18 -5.86 -17.34
N GLY A 140 1.32 -5.02 -16.77
CA GLY A 140 1.58 -3.58 -16.60
C GLY A 140 2.83 -3.31 -15.77
N ILE A 141 3.00 -4.05 -14.66
CA ILE A 141 4.21 -3.99 -13.85
C ILE A 141 5.43 -4.48 -14.65
N ALA A 142 5.31 -5.56 -15.43
CA ALA A 142 6.39 -6.03 -16.30
C ALA A 142 6.82 -4.95 -17.30
N MET A 143 5.88 -4.27 -17.93
CA MET A 143 6.16 -3.14 -18.84
C MET A 143 6.86 -1.98 -18.12
N ALA A 144 6.43 -1.67 -16.90
CA ALA A 144 7.07 -0.64 -16.08
C ALA A 144 8.47 -1.03 -15.59
N LEU A 145 8.78 -2.32 -15.46
CA LEU A 145 10.09 -2.84 -15.07
C LEU A 145 11.12 -2.88 -16.20
N LEU A 146 10.68 -2.81 -17.46
CA LEU A 146 11.61 -2.77 -18.60
C LEU A 146 12.54 -1.57 -18.49
N GLY A 147 13.81 -1.77 -18.82
CA GLY A 147 14.82 -0.73 -18.68
C GLY A 147 15.40 -0.59 -17.27
N ASN A 148 15.04 -1.49 -16.36
CA ASN A 148 15.57 -1.56 -15.00
C ASN A 148 15.44 -0.24 -14.22
N PRO A 149 14.19 0.24 -13.97
CA PRO A 149 13.95 1.49 -13.29
C PRO A 149 14.44 1.45 -11.84
N ARG A 150 14.79 2.63 -11.29
CA ARG A 150 15.11 2.78 -9.85
C ARG A 150 13.87 3.06 -9.00
N LEU A 151 12.80 3.54 -9.63
CA LEU A 151 11.52 3.88 -9.00
C LEU A 151 10.37 3.29 -9.80
N LEU A 152 9.46 2.60 -9.14
CA LEU A 152 8.15 2.22 -9.66
C LEU A 152 7.06 3.04 -8.98
N VAL A 153 6.16 3.60 -9.77
CA VAL A 153 4.94 4.27 -9.30
C VAL A 153 3.74 3.48 -9.79
N LEU A 154 2.98 2.92 -8.84
CA LEU A 154 1.91 1.95 -9.09
C LEU A 154 0.60 2.44 -8.46
N ASP A 155 -0.36 2.86 -9.31
CA ASP A 155 -1.68 3.31 -8.85
C ASP A 155 -2.64 2.11 -8.74
N GLU A 156 -3.03 1.79 -7.49
CA GLU A 156 -4.01 0.74 -7.14
C GLU A 156 -3.75 -0.64 -7.79
N PRO A 157 -2.52 -1.19 -7.84
CA PRO A 157 -2.21 -2.40 -8.59
C PRO A 157 -2.83 -3.68 -8.01
N ILE A 158 -3.31 -3.63 -6.77
CA ILE A 158 -3.93 -4.77 -6.06
C ILE A 158 -5.47 -4.74 -6.18
N ASN A 159 -6.02 -3.62 -6.62
CA ASN A 159 -7.47 -3.42 -6.64
C ASN A 159 -8.19 -4.40 -7.57
N GLY A 160 -9.27 -5.02 -7.07
CA GLY A 160 -10.12 -5.95 -7.82
C GLY A 160 -9.49 -7.33 -8.07
N LEU A 161 -8.38 -7.65 -7.41
CA LEU A 161 -7.79 -8.98 -7.44
C LEU A 161 -8.50 -9.92 -6.45
N ASP A 162 -8.53 -11.21 -6.79
CA ASP A 162 -8.88 -12.26 -5.84
C ASP A 162 -7.73 -12.52 -4.82
N ALA A 163 -7.99 -13.33 -3.81
CA ALA A 163 -7.03 -13.60 -2.74
C ALA A 163 -5.69 -14.18 -3.26
N ASP A 164 -5.73 -15.06 -4.28
CA ASP A 164 -4.51 -15.62 -4.87
C ASP A 164 -3.76 -14.57 -5.71
N GLY A 165 -4.48 -13.76 -6.47
CA GLY A 165 -3.92 -12.62 -7.20
C GLY A 165 -3.24 -11.60 -6.29
N MET A 166 -3.85 -11.26 -5.14
CA MET A 166 -3.26 -10.40 -4.13
C MET A 166 -1.99 -11.01 -3.52
N ARG A 167 -2.01 -12.31 -3.19
CA ARG A 167 -0.83 -13.01 -2.69
C ARG A 167 0.33 -12.97 -3.68
N ILE A 168 0.06 -13.31 -4.95
CA ILE A 168 1.08 -13.28 -6.01
C ILE A 168 1.62 -11.86 -6.20
N MET A 169 0.76 -10.85 -6.17
CA MET A 169 1.17 -9.46 -6.33
C MET A 169 2.13 -9.02 -5.22
N ARG A 170 1.85 -9.38 -3.96
CA ARG A 170 2.77 -9.11 -2.83
C ARG A 170 4.14 -9.73 -3.06
N GLU A 171 4.19 -11.00 -3.44
CA GLU A 171 5.44 -11.70 -3.71
C GLU A 171 6.21 -11.02 -4.85
N VAL A 172 5.54 -10.61 -5.92
CA VAL A 172 6.15 -9.88 -7.04
C VAL A 172 6.73 -8.53 -6.57
N LEU A 173 5.99 -7.74 -5.79
CA LEU A 173 6.46 -6.44 -5.30
C LEU A 173 7.67 -6.58 -4.36
N THR A 174 7.65 -7.59 -3.51
CA THR A 174 8.78 -7.91 -2.63
C THR A 174 10.01 -8.33 -3.45
N ASP A 175 9.84 -9.22 -4.43
CA ASP A 175 10.91 -9.67 -5.32
C ASP A 175 11.53 -8.48 -6.10
N ILE A 176 10.71 -7.54 -6.57
CA ILE A 176 11.17 -6.34 -7.27
C ILE A 176 12.06 -5.50 -6.37
N THR A 177 11.65 -5.23 -5.14
CA THR A 177 12.43 -4.40 -4.23
C THR A 177 13.74 -5.08 -3.83
N GLN A 178 13.72 -6.37 -3.56
CA GLN A 178 14.90 -7.12 -3.12
C GLN A 178 15.90 -7.39 -4.24
N ASN A 179 15.42 -7.82 -5.42
CA ASN A 179 16.28 -8.30 -6.50
C ASN A 179 16.63 -7.23 -7.54
N TYR A 180 15.80 -6.19 -7.71
CA TYR A 180 16.07 -5.07 -8.60
C TYR A 180 16.55 -3.83 -7.87
N HIS A 181 16.55 -3.83 -6.51
CA HIS A 181 16.86 -2.67 -5.69
C HIS A 181 16.02 -1.45 -6.08
N CYS A 182 14.77 -1.70 -6.49
CA CYS A 182 13.87 -0.69 -6.96
C CYS A 182 13.00 -0.16 -5.81
N THR A 183 12.89 1.15 -5.69
CA THR A 183 11.94 1.78 -4.78
C THR A 183 10.54 1.66 -5.36
N VAL A 184 9.55 1.35 -4.55
CA VAL A 184 8.16 1.20 -4.98
C VAL A 184 7.29 2.21 -4.23
N LEU A 185 6.63 3.11 -4.96
CA LEU A 185 5.50 3.90 -4.48
C LEU A 185 4.21 3.22 -4.94
N ILE A 186 3.41 2.77 -4.01
CA ILE A 186 2.15 2.07 -4.30
C ILE A 186 0.99 2.78 -3.61
N SER A 187 0.01 3.23 -4.38
CA SER A 187 -1.26 3.67 -3.80
C SER A 187 -2.20 2.48 -3.60
N SER A 188 -2.94 2.50 -2.51
CA SER A 188 -4.02 1.55 -2.27
C SER A 188 -5.02 2.08 -1.24
N HIS A 189 -6.22 1.55 -1.31
CA HIS A 189 -7.25 1.65 -0.27
C HIS A 189 -7.46 0.31 0.46
N ILE A 190 -6.74 -0.76 0.06
CA ILE A 190 -6.78 -2.08 0.71
C ILE A 190 -5.63 -2.16 1.71
N LEU A 191 -5.87 -1.66 2.92
CA LEU A 191 -4.84 -1.42 3.93
C LEU A 191 -4.20 -2.70 4.44
N GLY A 192 -4.99 -3.75 4.69
CA GLY A 192 -4.47 -5.03 5.18
C GLY A 192 -3.53 -5.76 4.19
N GLU A 193 -3.55 -5.40 2.90
CA GLU A 193 -2.58 -5.93 1.94
C GLU A 193 -1.29 -5.09 1.92
N LEU A 194 -1.40 -3.76 2.07
CA LEU A 194 -0.22 -2.89 2.22
C LEU A 194 0.57 -3.19 3.49
N GLU A 195 -0.12 -3.45 4.60
CA GLU A 195 0.50 -3.77 5.90
C GLU A 195 1.49 -4.95 5.82
N LYS A 196 1.24 -5.89 4.90
CA LYS A 196 2.07 -7.09 4.73
C LYS A 196 3.38 -6.86 3.98
N ILE A 197 3.51 -5.72 3.25
CA ILE A 197 4.66 -5.48 2.36
C ILE A 197 5.30 -4.11 2.50
N ALA A 198 4.54 -3.10 2.90
CA ALA A 198 5.06 -1.74 2.97
C ALA A 198 6.01 -1.56 4.16
N THR A 199 7.10 -0.84 3.91
CA THR A 199 8.08 -0.45 4.92
C THR A 199 7.84 0.95 5.45
N HIS A 200 7.12 1.77 4.68
CA HIS A 200 6.75 3.14 5.00
C HIS A 200 5.33 3.43 4.53
N TYR A 201 4.68 4.34 5.22
CA TYR A 201 3.31 4.75 4.92
C TYR A 201 3.18 6.27 4.87
N GLY A 202 2.40 6.76 3.91
CA GLY A 202 1.92 8.14 3.86
C GLY A 202 0.40 8.15 3.76
N ILE A 203 -0.26 8.78 4.72
CA ILE A 203 -1.72 8.87 4.78
C ILE A 203 -2.15 10.25 4.32
N ILE A 204 -2.89 10.31 3.20
CA ILE A 204 -3.39 11.54 2.61
C ILE A 204 -4.91 11.67 2.76
N ARG A 205 -5.37 12.89 3.11
CA ARG A 205 -6.79 13.24 3.18
C ARG A 205 -6.98 14.67 2.65
N HIS A 206 -7.96 14.86 1.77
CA HIS A 206 -8.29 16.16 1.18
C HIS A 206 -7.07 16.90 0.59
N GLY A 207 -6.18 16.17 -0.06
CA GLY A 207 -4.98 16.73 -0.70
C GLY A 207 -3.82 17.03 0.25
N ARG A 208 -3.93 16.74 1.54
CA ARG A 208 -2.89 17.01 2.55
C ARG A 208 -2.38 15.72 3.17
N MET A 209 -1.07 15.66 3.44
CA MET A 209 -0.49 14.60 4.24
C MET A 209 -0.98 14.73 5.69
N ILE A 210 -1.57 13.67 6.21
CA ILE A 210 -2.02 13.58 7.61
C ILE A 210 -0.93 12.99 8.49
N ARG A 211 -0.30 11.92 8.00
CA ARG A 211 0.77 11.21 8.72
C ARG A 211 1.72 10.56 7.72
N GLU A 212 3.02 10.62 8.02
CA GLU A 212 4.04 9.74 7.46
C GLU A 212 4.66 8.94 8.61
N MET A 213 4.95 7.65 8.38
CA MET A 213 5.53 6.77 9.39
C MET A 213 6.18 5.55 8.74
N THR A 214 7.10 4.93 9.46
CA THR A 214 7.65 3.62 9.11
C THR A 214 6.72 2.50 9.58
N ALA A 215 6.99 1.26 9.11
CA ALA A 215 6.28 0.08 9.61
C ALA A 215 6.55 -0.15 11.09
N GLU A 216 7.79 0.11 11.56
CA GLU A 216 8.15 0.01 12.98
C GLU A 216 7.41 1.04 13.84
N GLU A 217 7.28 2.28 13.35
CA GLU A 217 6.51 3.33 14.05
C GLU A 217 5.02 2.98 14.12
N LEU A 218 4.43 2.48 13.02
CA LEU A 218 3.07 1.94 13.03
C LEU A 218 2.94 0.82 14.06
N GLU A 219 3.91 -0.10 14.05
CA GLU A 219 3.92 -1.22 14.98
C GLU A 219 4.00 -0.78 16.44
N ALA A 220 4.74 0.27 16.74
CA ALA A 220 4.85 0.85 18.06
C ALA A 220 3.58 1.63 18.48
N ASP A 221 2.96 2.34 17.54
CA ASP A 221 1.73 3.10 17.76
C ASP A 221 0.48 2.21 17.90
N CYS A 222 0.54 0.97 17.41
CA CYS A 222 -0.58 0.02 17.45
C CYS A 222 -0.48 -0.88 18.69
N PRO A 223 -1.28 -0.65 19.75
CA PRO A 223 -1.23 -1.45 20.95
C PRO A 223 -1.70 -2.89 20.70
N THR A 224 -1.10 -3.83 21.43
CA THR A 224 -1.65 -5.17 21.60
C THR A 224 -2.79 -5.13 22.60
N TYR A 225 -3.75 -6.01 22.44
CA TYR A 225 -4.85 -6.17 23.37
C TYR A 225 -5.19 -7.64 23.56
N ILE A 226 -5.78 -7.96 24.69
CA ILE A 226 -6.43 -9.26 24.91
C ILE A 226 -7.89 -9.13 24.50
N ALA A 227 -8.30 -9.99 23.58
CA ALA A 227 -9.69 -10.14 23.19
C ALA A 227 -10.29 -11.39 23.85
N LEU A 228 -11.53 -11.30 24.30
CA LEU A 228 -12.23 -12.42 24.86
C LEU A 228 -13.72 -12.44 24.51
N ARG A 229 -14.30 -13.63 24.46
CA ARG A 229 -15.73 -13.85 24.30
C ARG A 229 -16.28 -14.64 25.47
N THR A 230 -17.48 -14.24 25.90
CA THR A 230 -18.20 -14.86 27.01
C THR A 230 -19.69 -14.84 26.73
N GLY A 231 -20.45 -15.70 27.40
CA GLY A 231 -21.92 -15.72 27.26
C GLY A 231 -22.68 -14.53 27.91
N GLU A 232 -21.98 -13.66 28.67
CA GLU A 232 -22.60 -12.58 29.47
C GLU A 232 -21.90 -11.21 29.26
N GLY A 233 -21.64 -10.83 28.02
CA GLY A 233 -20.78 -9.71 27.61
C GLY A 233 -20.84 -8.43 28.45
N SER A 234 -22.03 -7.78 28.55
CA SER A 234 -22.14 -6.45 29.21
C SER A 234 -21.88 -6.48 30.73
N LYS A 235 -22.18 -7.58 31.41
CA LYS A 235 -21.87 -7.73 32.84
C LYS A 235 -20.36 -7.84 33.08
N ILE A 236 -19.68 -8.51 32.17
CA ILE A 236 -18.24 -8.78 32.27
C ILE A 236 -17.43 -7.55 31.98
N LYS A 237 -17.87 -6.69 31.04
CA LYS A 237 -17.28 -5.38 30.82
C LYS A 237 -17.22 -4.53 32.10
N LEU A 238 -18.30 -4.54 32.89
CA LEU A 238 -18.33 -3.81 34.18
C LEU A 238 -17.34 -4.40 35.19
N LEU A 239 -17.24 -5.73 35.27
CA LEU A 239 -16.27 -6.41 36.14
C LEU A 239 -14.83 -6.09 35.75
N LEU A 240 -14.53 -6.13 34.44
CA LEU A 240 -13.21 -5.86 33.92
C LEU A 240 -12.83 -4.39 34.08
N LYS A 241 -13.75 -3.42 33.85
CA LYS A 241 -13.52 -2.00 34.12
C LYS A 241 -13.22 -1.67 35.58
N GLY A 242 -13.59 -2.52 36.51
CA GLY A 242 -13.20 -2.40 37.92
C GLY A 242 -11.77 -2.81 38.22
N LYS A 243 -11.08 -3.47 37.27
CA LYS A 243 -9.72 -4.00 37.43
C LYS A 243 -8.73 -3.47 36.39
N TYR A 244 -9.17 -3.14 35.19
CA TYR A 244 -8.35 -2.70 34.07
C TYR A 244 -8.77 -1.32 33.60
N ASP A 245 -7.81 -0.52 33.17
CA ASP A 245 -8.02 0.90 32.84
C ASP A 245 -8.75 1.09 31.49
N ARG A 246 -8.35 0.31 30.48
CA ARG A 246 -8.93 0.43 29.15
C ARG A 246 -9.59 -0.88 28.69
N VAL A 247 -10.93 -0.93 28.85
CA VAL A 247 -11.77 -2.06 28.43
C VAL A 247 -12.85 -1.57 27.47
N GLU A 248 -12.88 -2.15 26.27
CA GLU A 248 -13.83 -1.84 25.22
C GLU A 248 -14.68 -3.09 24.89
N GLU A 249 -15.88 -2.90 24.36
CA GLU A 249 -16.77 -3.97 23.90
C GLU A 249 -17.17 -3.67 22.46
N GLU A 250 -16.91 -4.62 21.59
CA GLU A 250 -17.24 -4.55 20.17
C GLU A 250 -18.74 -4.90 19.95
N GLU A 251 -19.26 -4.58 18.77
CA GLU A 251 -20.65 -4.85 18.39
C GLU A 251 -20.99 -6.36 18.39
N ASP A 252 -20.00 -7.22 18.12
CA ASP A 252 -20.14 -8.67 18.13
C ASP A 252 -20.08 -9.28 19.56
N GLY A 253 -19.97 -8.43 20.59
CA GLY A 253 -19.86 -8.85 22.00
C GLY A 253 -18.44 -9.24 22.42
N THR A 254 -17.43 -9.12 21.56
CA THR A 254 -16.03 -9.30 21.92
C THR A 254 -15.58 -8.18 22.86
N ILE A 255 -14.93 -8.53 23.97
CA ILE A 255 -14.36 -7.57 24.91
C ILE A 255 -12.85 -7.49 24.67
N ARG A 256 -12.33 -6.26 24.57
CA ARG A 256 -10.90 -5.96 24.39
C ARG A 256 -10.35 -5.30 25.66
N ILE A 257 -9.18 -5.76 26.10
CA ILE A 257 -8.42 -5.21 27.23
C ILE A 257 -7.07 -4.77 26.69
N TYR A 258 -6.77 -3.47 26.80
CA TYR A 258 -5.55 -2.86 26.24
C TYR A 258 -4.43 -2.70 27.27
N ASP A 259 -4.67 -3.10 28.51
CA ASP A 259 -3.67 -3.10 29.57
C ASP A 259 -2.60 -4.17 29.28
N ASP A 260 -1.37 -3.92 29.73
CA ASP A 260 -0.27 -4.89 29.64
C ASP A 260 -0.45 -6.02 30.67
N VAL A 261 -1.29 -6.98 30.30
CA VAL A 261 -1.66 -8.12 31.17
C VAL A 261 -1.59 -9.43 30.39
N LYS A 262 -1.39 -10.52 31.10
CA LYS A 262 -1.41 -11.86 30.50
C LYS A 262 -2.83 -12.40 30.42
N SER A 263 -3.11 -13.14 29.36
CA SER A 263 -4.42 -13.83 29.18
C SER A 263 -4.76 -14.75 30.34
N GLU A 264 -3.76 -15.40 30.94
CA GLU A 264 -3.89 -16.27 32.10
C GLU A 264 -4.45 -15.53 33.33
N ASP A 265 -3.97 -14.31 33.58
CA ASP A 265 -4.41 -13.47 34.70
C ASP A 265 -5.85 -12.99 34.52
N VAL A 266 -6.23 -12.71 33.26
CA VAL A 266 -7.62 -12.33 32.92
C VAL A 266 -8.56 -13.51 33.14
N VAL A 267 -8.19 -14.71 32.68
CA VAL A 267 -9.00 -15.93 32.85
C VAL A 267 -9.14 -16.27 34.34
N ALA A 268 -8.04 -16.24 35.11
CA ALA A 268 -8.07 -16.51 36.54
C ALA A 268 -9.01 -15.55 37.29
N TYR A 269 -8.92 -14.26 36.99
CA TYR A 269 -9.78 -13.24 37.59
C TYR A 269 -11.27 -13.48 37.27
N LEU A 270 -11.60 -13.75 36.01
CA LEU A 270 -12.98 -14.02 35.59
C LEU A 270 -13.52 -15.32 36.22
N TYR A 271 -12.69 -16.34 36.32
CA TYR A 271 -13.06 -17.61 36.97
C TYR A 271 -13.39 -17.41 38.46
N GLU A 272 -12.60 -16.62 39.21
CA GLU A 272 -12.88 -16.23 40.59
C GLU A 272 -14.23 -15.50 40.76
N LYS A 273 -14.67 -14.81 39.72
CA LYS A 273 -15.98 -14.10 39.68
C LYS A 273 -17.12 -14.99 39.17
N GLY A 274 -16.87 -16.26 38.93
CA GLY A 274 -17.86 -17.21 38.45
C GLY A 274 -18.21 -17.08 36.97
N VAL A 275 -17.33 -16.45 36.19
CA VAL A 275 -17.51 -16.23 34.74
C VAL A 275 -16.71 -17.25 33.95
N THR A 276 -17.34 -17.91 32.97
CA THR A 276 -16.68 -18.77 32.02
C THR A 276 -16.31 -18.02 30.76
N VAL A 277 -15.04 -18.10 30.39
CA VAL A 277 -14.52 -17.54 29.12
C VAL A 277 -14.66 -18.58 28.04
N SER A 278 -15.34 -18.27 26.95
CA SER A 278 -15.51 -19.17 25.81
C SER A 278 -14.27 -19.17 24.90
N GLU A 279 -13.72 -17.99 24.64
CA GLU A 279 -12.54 -17.79 23.81
C GLU A 279 -11.72 -16.64 24.40
N ILE A 280 -10.40 -16.75 24.31
CA ILE A 280 -9.46 -15.68 24.66
C ILE A 280 -8.25 -15.77 23.72
N TRP A 281 -7.84 -14.60 23.17
CA TRP A 281 -6.66 -14.51 22.31
C TRP A 281 -6.00 -13.13 22.44
N THR A 282 -4.73 -13.05 22.08
CA THR A 282 -4.02 -11.78 21.95
C THR A 282 -4.07 -11.33 20.52
N ALA A 283 -4.38 -10.07 20.30
CA ALA A 283 -4.39 -9.43 18.98
C ALA A 283 -3.71 -8.06 19.05
N LYS A 284 -3.50 -7.47 17.87
CA LYS A 284 -2.89 -6.15 17.71
C LYS A 284 -3.78 -5.32 16.81
N ILE A 285 -3.84 -4.01 17.06
CA ILE A 285 -4.48 -3.06 16.14
C ILE A 285 -3.68 -3.09 14.83
N GLY A 286 -4.36 -3.33 13.71
CA GLY A 286 -3.74 -3.27 12.38
C GLY A 286 -3.86 -1.90 11.74
N LEU A 287 -3.19 -1.74 10.59
CA LEU A 287 -3.18 -0.49 9.81
C LEU A 287 -4.60 0.02 9.48
N GLU A 288 -5.54 -0.87 9.20
CA GLU A 288 -6.93 -0.48 8.87
C GLU A 288 -7.63 0.18 10.06
N GLU A 289 -7.53 -0.42 11.23
CA GLU A 289 -8.13 0.11 12.46
C GLU A 289 -7.44 1.42 12.88
N TYR A 290 -6.10 1.48 12.81
CA TYR A 290 -5.31 2.69 13.03
C TYR A 290 -5.74 3.83 12.09
N TYR A 291 -5.94 3.52 10.81
CA TYR A 291 -6.41 4.49 9.83
C TYR A 291 -7.79 5.05 10.18
N ILE A 292 -8.75 4.18 10.58
CA ILE A 292 -10.11 4.58 10.97
C ILE A 292 -10.04 5.52 12.20
N GLU A 293 -9.25 5.20 13.20
CA GLU A 293 -9.06 6.05 14.38
C GLU A 293 -8.45 7.41 14.01
N LEU A 294 -7.41 7.42 13.16
CA LEU A 294 -6.76 8.64 12.68
C LEU A 294 -7.72 9.56 11.89
N MET A 295 -8.66 8.97 11.16
CA MET A 295 -9.67 9.72 10.41
C MET A 295 -10.80 10.27 11.28
N GLY A 296 -10.78 10.04 12.60
CA GLY A 296 -11.83 10.48 13.53
C GLY A 296 -13.10 9.65 13.43
N GLY A 297 -13.03 8.47 12.83
CA GLY A 297 -14.10 7.48 12.81
C GLY A 297 -14.25 6.90 14.21
N LYS A 298 -15.42 7.07 14.84
CA LYS A 298 -15.85 6.13 15.87
C LYS A 298 -16.10 4.81 15.15
N LYS A 299 -15.64 3.69 15.71
CA LYS A 299 -16.04 2.36 15.25
C LYS A 299 -17.55 2.34 15.07
N GLN A 300 -18.00 2.09 13.84
CA GLN A 300 -19.39 1.74 13.56
C GLN A 300 -19.64 0.31 14.01
#